data_051be66f0d6e85bf765cc9e6b0d6c6a5
#
_entry.id   051be66f0d6e85bf765cc9e6b0d6c6a5
#
_cell.length_a   1.000
_cell.length_b   1.000
_cell.length_c   1.000
_cell.angle_alpha   90.00
_cell.angle_beta   90.00
_cell.angle_gamma   90.00
#
_symmetry.space_group_name_H-M   'P 1'
#
loop_
_entity.id
_entity.type
_entity.pdbx_description
1 polymer ?
#
loop_
_entity_poly.entity_id
_entity_poly.type
_entity_poly.pdbx_seq_one_letter_code
_entity_poly.pdbx_strand_id
1 'polypeptide(L)'
;MIPCTHCPRNCTLAEEQSGFCGVRACRNGNVALLSLNQTTGFAVDPIEKKPLYHFYPGSKTLSFGGIGCNLSCRFCQNAHTAQSRDLSLLTASATPDEVVRLARQYHCESVAFTYNEPIVSSEHIQAVAAACHHAGLKTIAVSNGYISESDRSAFFDLMDAANIDLKSFSETFYREYCGGELAPVKETLRYLARSSTWLEVTTLLIPTLNDSDQEIHELCDWFVRSLGREVPLHFSAFRPAHNLLSLPQTPPQTLFRARNIAMSFGLQHVYTGNIDDPAGQSTHCPQCGQTVIFRNRYTIEEYEIDEESCCKYCGQSLCGHFGEMPPECKPDTEGHLSTSAQCVYNA
;
A
#
# COMPACT_ATOMS: atom_id res chain seq x y z
N MET A 1 -2.69 29.08 -19.43
CA MET A 1 -2.89 28.20 -18.27
C MET A 1 -3.57 26.93 -18.73
N ILE A 2 -3.09 25.76 -18.29
CA ILE A 2 -3.64 24.45 -18.65
C ILE A 2 -4.09 23.69 -17.40
N PRO A 3 -5.17 22.91 -17.46
CA PRO A 3 -5.59 22.07 -16.33
C PRO A 3 -4.74 20.80 -16.26
N CYS A 4 -4.38 20.41 -15.03
CA CYS A 4 -3.87 19.08 -14.70
C CYS A 4 -4.98 18.31 -13.98
N THR A 5 -5.52 17.26 -14.61
CA THR A 5 -6.75 16.57 -14.19
C THR A 5 -6.52 15.20 -13.58
N HIS A 6 -5.27 14.77 -13.38
CA HIS A 6 -4.93 13.42 -12.88
C HIS A 6 -5.43 13.10 -11.45
N CYS A 7 -5.64 14.12 -10.65
CA CYS A 7 -6.18 13.97 -9.31
C CYS A 7 -7.20 15.07 -8.98
N PRO A 8 -8.01 14.92 -7.92
CA PRO A 8 -9.06 15.87 -7.57
C PRO A 8 -8.58 17.30 -7.24
N ARG A 9 -7.27 17.54 -7.18
CA ARG A 9 -6.68 18.87 -7.05
C ARG A 9 -7.02 19.79 -8.22
N ASN A 10 -7.18 19.23 -9.42
CA ASN A 10 -7.49 19.98 -10.66
C ASN A 10 -6.65 21.26 -10.80
N CYS A 11 -5.33 21.14 -10.63
CA CYS A 11 -4.42 22.28 -10.68
C CYS A 11 -4.50 22.99 -12.04
N THR A 12 -4.62 24.32 -12.04
CA THR A 12 -4.49 25.13 -13.24
C THR A 12 -3.09 25.72 -13.28
N LEU A 13 -2.31 25.37 -14.31
CA LEU A 13 -0.87 25.66 -14.39
C LEU A 13 -0.59 26.72 -15.45
N ALA A 14 0.13 27.78 -15.08
CA ALA A 14 0.78 28.68 -16.01
C ALA A 14 2.08 28.03 -16.55
N GLU A 15 2.64 28.58 -17.64
CA GLU A 15 3.93 28.13 -18.17
C GLU A 15 4.99 28.19 -17.05
N GLU A 16 5.84 27.17 -16.99
CA GLU A 16 6.86 26.93 -15.96
C GLU A 16 6.33 26.68 -14.52
N GLN A 17 5.02 26.73 -14.29
CA GLN A 17 4.43 26.49 -12.98
C GLN A 17 4.24 25.00 -12.71
N SER A 18 4.66 24.54 -11.51
CA SER A 18 4.39 23.19 -11.00
C SER A 18 3.06 23.14 -10.25
N GLY A 19 2.39 22.00 -10.33
CA GLY A 19 1.19 21.68 -9.56
C GLY A 19 1.48 21.43 -8.09
N PHE A 20 0.42 21.15 -7.33
CA PHE A 20 0.50 20.88 -5.90
C PHE A 20 1.51 19.77 -5.57
N CYS A 21 1.54 18.69 -6.34
CA CYS A 21 2.43 17.54 -6.14
C CYS A 21 3.94 17.84 -6.35
N GLY A 22 4.28 18.98 -6.99
CA GLY A 22 5.65 19.38 -7.26
C GLY A 22 6.31 18.72 -8.47
N VAL A 23 5.78 17.62 -8.99
CA VAL A 23 6.40 16.85 -10.09
C VAL A 23 5.70 16.97 -11.43
N ARG A 24 4.52 17.60 -11.49
CA ARG A 24 3.81 17.92 -12.71
C ARG A 24 3.86 19.42 -12.95
N ALA A 25 4.32 19.84 -14.11
CA ALA A 25 4.45 21.25 -14.47
C ALA A 25 3.94 21.53 -15.89
N CYS A 26 3.57 22.79 -16.15
CA CYS A 26 3.33 23.24 -17.53
C CYS A 26 4.67 23.47 -18.21
N ARG A 27 4.88 22.82 -19.36
CA ARG A 27 6.05 22.98 -20.23
C ARG A 27 5.60 23.00 -21.69
N ASN A 28 5.90 24.07 -22.39
CA ASN A 28 5.51 24.26 -23.80
C ASN A 28 3.99 24.05 -24.01
N GLY A 29 3.17 24.57 -23.10
CA GLY A 29 1.72 24.47 -23.17
C GLY A 29 1.13 23.09 -22.87
N ASN A 30 1.90 22.16 -22.31
CA ASN A 30 1.44 20.82 -21.93
C ASN A 30 1.79 20.51 -20.47
N VAL A 31 1.03 19.59 -19.83
CA VAL A 31 1.39 19.05 -18.53
C VAL A 31 2.49 18.02 -18.73
N ALA A 32 3.68 18.29 -18.19
CA ALA A 32 4.84 17.41 -18.24
C ALA A 32 5.15 16.82 -16.87
N LEU A 33 5.58 15.55 -16.83
CA LEU A 33 6.10 14.90 -15.64
C LEU A 33 7.60 15.17 -15.54
N LEU A 34 8.02 15.88 -14.49
CA LEU A 34 9.42 16.28 -14.26
C LEU A 34 10.30 15.13 -13.76
N SER A 35 9.70 14.10 -13.15
CA SER A 35 10.37 12.92 -12.58
C SER A 35 10.34 11.69 -13.50
N LEU A 36 10.07 11.87 -14.78
CA LEU A 36 9.95 10.76 -15.73
C LEU A 36 11.25 9.92 -15.76
N ASN A 37 11.09 8.60 -15.63
CA ASN A 37 12.18 7.61 -15.62
C ASN A 37 13.22 7.80 -14.50
N GLN A 38 12.85 8.45 -13.40
CA GLN A 38 13.74 8.69 -12.27
C GLN A 38 13.10 8.24 -10.95
N THR A 39 13.95 7.85 -9.99
CA THR A 39 13.55 7.43 -8.65
C THR A 39 14.55 7.95 -7.61
N THR A 40 14.13 7.99 -6.36
CA THR A 40 15.00 8.24 -5.19
C THR A 40 15.83 7.01 -4.82
N GLY A 41 15.55 5.85 -5.38
CA GLY A 41 16.25 4.59 -5.17
C GLY A 41 15.33 3.39 -5.15
N PHE A 42 15.93 2.21 -5.02
CA PHE A 42 15.25 0.92 -4.97
C PHE A 42 15.51 0.21 -3.66
N ALA A 43 14.55 -0.62 -3.24
CA ALA A 43 14.71 -1.57 -2.15
C ALA A 43 14.06 -2.90 -2.50
N VAL A 44 14.62 -4.00 -2.04
CA VAL A 44 13.96 -5.31 -2.05
C VAL A 44 13.30 -5.50 -0.71
N ASP A 45 11.98 -5.62 -0.72
CA ASP A 45 11.17 -5.75 0.49
C ASP A 45 10.35 -7.04 0.46
N PRO A 46 10.02 -7.63 1.61
CA PRO A 46 8.96 -8.64 1.67
C PRO A 46 7.61 -7.99 1.33
N ILE A 47 6.72 -8.76 0.71
CA ILE A 47 5.38 -8.29 0.29
C ILE A 47 4.56 -7.78 1.48
N GLU A 48 4.74 -8.38 2.66
CA GLU A 48 4.09 -7.99 3.91
C GLU A 48 4.37 -6.53 4.31
N LYS A 49 5.53 -5.98 3.91
CA LYS A 49 5.87 -4.58 4.14
C LYS A 49 5.08 -3.60 3.25
N LYS A 50 4.34 -4.13 2.26
CA LYS A 50 3.42 -3.37 1.41
C LYS A 50 1.97 -3.44 1.89
N PRO A 51 1.72 -3.77 3.14
CA PRO A 51 0.58 -4.40 3.80
C PRO A 51 -0.31 -5.20 2.84
N LEU A 52 0.30 -6.19 2.17
CA LEU A 52 -0.38 -7.16 1.31
C LEU A 52 -0.16 -8.55 1.90
N TYR A 53 -1.15 -9.02 2.65
CA TYR A 53 -1.08 -10.28 3.41
C TYR A 53 -1.75 -11.45 2.69
N HIS A 54 -2.58 -11.15 1.69
CA HIS A 54 -3.30 -12.11 0.86
C HIS A 54 -2.88 -12.07 -0.61
N PHE A 55 -1.71 -11.51 -0.90
CA PHE A 55 -1.17 -11.44 -2.25
C PHE A 55 0.26 -11.99 -2.28
N TYR A 56 0.41 -13.25 -2.68
CA TYR A 56 1.68 -14.01 -2.72
C TYR A 56 2.51 -13.85 -1.44
N PRO A 57 1.97 -14.28 -0.27
CA PRO A 57 2.64 -14.13 1.03
C PRO A 57 4.07 -14.71 1.01
N GLY A 58 5.01 -13.99 1.63
CA GLY A 58 6.42 -14.35 1.69
C GLY A 58 7.23 -14.00 0.44
N SER A 59 6.60 -13.52 -0.65
CA SER A 59 7.31 -13.13 -1.87
C SER A 59 8.13 -11.86 -1.71
N LYS A 60 9.14 -11.68 -2.57
CA LYS A 60 9.96 -10.46 -2.64
C LYS A 60 9.40 -9.50 -3.68
N THR A 61 9.38 -8.22 -3.36
CA THR A 61 9.01 -7.15 -4.28
C THR A 61 10.14 -6.13 -4.43
N LEU A 62 10.43 -5.73 -5.67
CA LEU A 62 11.29 -4.58 -5.94
C LEU A 62 10.47 -3.31 -5.73
N SER A 63 10.79 -2.57 -4.68
CA SER A 63 10.07 -1.35 -4.31
C SER A 63 10.82 -0.12 -4.77
N PHE A 64 10.11 0.84 -5.36
CA PHE A 64 10.66 2.15 -5.64
C PHE A 64 9.60 3.25 -5.58
N GLY A 65 10.08 4.47 -5.47
CA GLY A 65 9.27 5.67 -5.53
C GLY A 65 10.10 6.88 -5.91
N GLY A 66 9.43 7.98 -6.16
CA GLY A 66 10.06 9.24 -6.49
C GLY A 66 9.86 10.28 -5.39
N ILE A 67 9.64 11.50 -5.82
CA ILE A 67 9.25 12.62 -4.97
C ILE A 67 7.83 13.06 -5.29
N GLY A 68 7.25 13.85 -4.39
CA GLY A 68 5.93 14.46 -4.58
C GLY A 68 4.76 13.57 -4.17
N CYS A 69 3.67 14.25 -3.81
CA CYS A 69 2.40 13.65 -3.42
C CYS A 69 1.26 14.63 -3.69
N ASN A 70 0.08 14.13 -4.00
CA ASN A 70 -1.12 14.94 -4.18
C ASN A 70 -1.88 15.21 -2.86
N LEU A 71 -1.39 14.69 -1.73
CA LEU A 71 -1.80 15.05 -0.37
C LEU A 71 -0.64 15.70 0.39
N SER A 72 -0.93 16.35 1.53
CA SER A 72 0.04 17.00 2.42
C SER A 72 -0.12 16.54 3.86
N CYS A 73 -0.15 15.22 4.06
CA CYS A 73 -0.40 14.63 5.37
C CYS A 73 0.59 15.14 6.43
N ARG A 74 0.09 15.71 7.51
CA ARG A 74 0.90 16.26 8.61
C ARG A 74 1.69 15.20 9.38
N PHE A 75 1.29 13.94 9.25
CA PHE A 75 1.89 12.75 9.86
C PHE A 75 2.71 11.89 8.88
N CYS A 76 3.10 12.42 7.73
CA CYS A 76 3.77 11.65 6.70
C CYS A 76 5.14 11.16 7.17
N GLN A 77 5.33 9.83 7.19
CA GLN A 77 6.61 9.21 7.57
C GLN A 77 7.69 9.40 6.50
N ASN A 78 7.27 9.56 5.24
CA ASN A 78 8.16 9.76 4.09
C ASN A 78 8.15 11.23 3.61
N ALA A 79 7.92 12.20 4.52
CA ALA A 79 7.78 13.61 4.13
C ALA A 79 9.00 14.17 3.40
N HIS A 80 10.19 13.66 3.68
CA HIS A 80 11.45 14.09 3.06
C HIS A 80 11.48 13.85 1.54
N THR A 81 10.73 12.87 1.03
CA THR A 81 10.55 12.60 -0.40
C THR A 81 9.15 12.96 -0.88
N ALA A 82 8.11 12.43 -0.21
CA ALA A 82 6.71 12.58 -0.63
C ALA A 82 6.22 14.04 -0.64
N GLN A 83 6.78 14.92 0.19
CA GLN A 83 6.43 16.34 0.20
C GLN A 83 7.54 17.24 -0.35
N SER A 84 8.60 16.65 -0.91
CA SER A 84 9.68 17.39 -1.54
C SER A 84 9.31 17.82 -2.95
N ARG A 85 9.90 18.94 -3.38
CA ARG A 85 9.93 19.46 -4.75
C ARG A 85 11.34 19.49 -5.32
N ASP A 86 12.30 18.98 -4.57
CA ASP A 86 13.71 18.96 -4.93
C ASP A 86 14.00 17.77 -5.85
N LEU A 87 14.09 18.04 -7.14
CA LEU A 87 14.42 17.04 -8.17
C LEU A 87 15.80 16.42 -7.99
N SER A 88 16.71 17.03 -7.23
CA SER A 88 18.06 16.47 -6.97
C SER A 88 18.00 15.19 -6.13
N LEU A 89 16.89 14.93 -5.44
CA LEU A 89 16.66 13.68 -4.72
C LEU A 89 16.42 12.46 -5.66
N LEU A 90 16.13 12.71 -6.94
CA LEU A 90 15.95 11.68 -7.96
C LEU A 90 17.33 11.25 -8.48
N THR A 91 17.97 10.34 -7.78
CA THR A 91 19.39 9.98 -7.96
C THR A 91 19.61 8.73 -8.80
N ALA A 92 18.56 7.98 -9.11
CA ALA A 92 18.67 6.73 -9.85
C ALA A 92 17.73 6.70 -11.06
N SER A 93 18.17 5.98 -12.10
CA SER A 93 17.36 5.69 -13.29
C SER A 93 16.30 4.64 -12.95
N ALA A 94 15.06 4.85 -13.41
CA ALA A 94 13.94 3.92 -13.28
C ALA A 94 13.21 3.77 -14.61
N THR A 95 13.95 3.64 -15.72
CA THR A 95 13.33 3.27 -16.99
C THR A 95 12.64 1.91 -16.89
N PRO A 96 11.60 1.61 -17.68
CA PRO A 96 10.93 0.32 -17.66
C PRO A 96 11.90 -0.87 -17.75
N ASP A 97 12.88 -0.81 -18.67
CA ASP A 97 13.87 -1.88 -18.85
C ASP A 97 14.78 -2.04 -17.62
N GLU A 98 15.19 -0.94 -17.00
CA GLU A 98 16.03 -0.98 -15.80
C GLU A 98 15.29 -1.57 -14.61
N VAL A 99 14.02 -1.22 -14.41
CA VAL A 99 13.18 -1.77 -13.34
C VAL A 99 13.00 -3.29 -13.52
N VAL A 100 12.68 -3.74 -14.74
CA VAL A 100 12.54 -5.18 -15.05
C VAL A 100 13.86 -5.90 -14.84
N ARG A 101 14.98 -5.32 -15.29
CA ARG A 101 16.32 -5.89 -15.10
C ARG A 101 16.66 -6.08 -13.63
N LEU A 102 16.40 -5.07 -12.80
CA LEU A 102 16.66 -5.12 -11.35
C LEU A 102 15.74 -6.13 -10.66
N ALA A 103 14.44 -6.14 -10.97
CA ALA A 103 13.51 -7.11 -10.38
C ALA A 103 13.96 -8.55 -10.62
N ARG A 104 14.37 -8.88 -11.87
CA ARG A 104 14.90 -10.20 -12.22
C ARG A 104 16.24 -10.50 -11.53
N GLN A 105 17.15 -9.52 -11.48
CA GLN A 105 18.46 -9.65 -10.83
C GLN A 105 18.34 -10.00 -9.35
N TYR A 106 17.35 -9.43 -8.66
CA TYR A 106 17.10 -9.67 -7.24
C TYR A 106 16.05 -10.74 -6.96
N HIS A 107 15.62 -11.47 -7.98
CA HIS A 107 14.61 -12.53 -7.87
C HIS A 107 13.31 -12.04 -7.20
N CYS A 108 12.86 -10.84 -7.57
CA CYS A 108 11.59 -10.31 -7.12
C CYS A 108 10.46 -10.83 -8.02
N GLU A 109 9.35 -11.24 -7.42
CA GLU A 109 8.16 -11.71 -8.12
C GLU A 109 7.27 -10.55 -8.58
N SER A 110 7.46 -9.39 -7.94
CA SER A 110 6.67 -8.20 -8.20
C SER A 110 7.49 -6.92 -8.13
N VAL A 111 6.89 -5.84 -8.64
CA VAL A 111 7.37 -4.46 -8.52
C VAL A 111 6.33 -3.64 -7.80
N ALA A 112 6.72 -2.95 -6.72
CA ALA A 112 5.85 -2.11 -5.91
C ALA A 112 6.16 -0.62 -6.10
N PHE A 113 5.15 0.13 -6.51
CA PHE A 113 5.16 1.58 -6.61
C PHE A 113 4.73 2.16 -5.26
N THR A 114 5.66 2.77 -4.50
CA THR A 114 5.45 3.09 -3.08
C THR A 114 6.32 4.26 -2.60
N TYR A 115 6.40 4.50 -1.29
CA TYR A 115 7.15 5.53 -0.56
C TYR A 115 6.65 6.95 -0.72
N ASN A 116 6.40 7.44 -1.95
CA ASN A 116 5.62 8.64 -2.24
C ASN A 116 4.26 8.24 -2.82
N GLU A 117 3.58 9.14 -3.52
CA GLU A 117 2.31 8.81 -4.19
C GLU A 117 2.54 8.43 -5.65
N PRO A 118 2.32 7.17 -6.07
CA PRO A 118 2.55 6.75 -7.45
C PRO A 118 1.63 7.43 -8.48
N ILE A 119 0.42 7.85 -8.10
CA ILE A 119 -0.55 8.53 -8.99
C ILE A 119 0.05 9.81 -9.59
N VAL A 120 0.91 10.53 -8.86
CA VAL A 120 1.50 11.76 -9.39
C VAL A 120 2.46 11.52 -10.55
N SER A 121 2.91 10.28 -10.73
CA SER A 121 3.80 9.84 -11.82
C SER A 121 3.14 8.81 -12.74
N SER A 122 1.83 8.91 -12.94
CA SER A 122 0.97 7.93 -13.63
C SER A 122 1.58 7.40 -14.93
N GLU A 123 2.04 8.26 -15.82
CA GLU A 123 2.55 7.85 -17.15
C GLU A 123 3.81 6.98 -17.01
N HIS A 124 4.69 7.33 -16.07
CA HIS A 124 5.88 6.55 -15.78
C HIS A 124 5.51 5.18 -15.21
N ILE A 125 4.62 5.17 -14.20
CA ILE A 125 4.16 3.95 -13.55
C ILE A 125 3.46 3.01 -14.53
N GLN A 126 2.61 3.54 -15.42
CA GLN A 126 1.94 2.74 -16.46
C GLN A 126 2.93 2.12 -17.44
N ALA A 127 3.95 2.88 -17.88
CA ALA A 127 4.99 2.35 -18.76
C ALA A 127 5.80 1.22 -18.09
N VAL A 128 6.17 1.39 -16.81
CA VAL A 128 6.87 0.36 -16.03
C VAL A 128 5.96 -0.85 -15.82
N ALA A 129 4.69 -0.66 -15.47
CA ALA A 129 3.74 -1.76 -15.25
C ALA A 129 3.56 -2.61 -16.52
N ALA A 130 3.41 -1.99 -17.68
CA ALA A 130 3.32 -2.69 -18.95
C ALA A 130 4.58 -3.53 -19.25
N ALA A 131 5.77 -2.99 -18.98
CA ALA A 131 7.04 -3.74 -19.14
C ALA A 131 7.14 -4.90 -18.13
N CYS A 132 6.70 -4.71 -16.89
CA CYS A 132 6.65 -5.75 -15.87
C CYS A 132 5.74 -6.91 -16.30
N HIS A 133 4.53 -6.62 -16.76
CA HIS A 133 3.59 -7.65 -17.25
C HIS A 133 4.17 -8.41 -18.45
N HIS A 134 4.80 -7.71 -19.42
CA HIS A 134 5.49 -8.35 -20.54
C HIS A 134 6.62 -9.29 -20.07
N ALA A 135 7.25 -8.97 -18.95
CA ALA A 135 8.31 -9.75 -18.34
C ALA A 135 7.82 -10.86 -17.38
N GLY A 136 6.51 -10.99 -17.17
CA GLY A 136 5.89 -11.95 -16.24
C GLY A 136 5.96 -11.54 -14.76
N LEU A 137 6.29 -10.27 -14.48
CA LEU A 137 6.34 -9.71 -13.13
C LEU A 137 4.98 -9.11 -12.74
N LYS A 138 4.60 -9.26 -11.48
CA LYS A 138 3.41 -8.62 -10.90
C LYS A 138 3.66 -7.17 -10.56
N THR A 139 2.59 -6.37 -10.53
CA THR A 139 2.65 -4.94 -10.24
C THR A 139 1.76 -4.55 -9.07
N ILE A 140 2.26 -3.70 -8.19
CA ILE A 140 1.63 -3.37 -6.92
C ILE A 140 1.63 -1.85 -6.73
N ALA A 141 0.46 -1.28 -6.39
CA ALA A 141 0.37 0.10 -5.94
C ALA A 141 0.16 0.19 -4.43
N VAL A 142 1.00 0.94 -3.73
CA VAL A 142 0.75 1.41 -2.38
C VAL A 142 0.45 2.90 -2.48
N SER A 143 -0.82 3.27 -2.33
CA SER A 143 -1.33 4.58 -2.73
C SER A 143 -2.33 5.15 -1.73
N ASN A 144 -2.47 6.46 -1.71
CA ASN A 144 -3.52 7.14 -0.97
C ASN A 144 -4.90 7.12 -1.68
N GLY A 145 -4.96 6.58 -2.89
CA GLY A 145 -6.19 6.46 -3.67
C GLY A 145 -6.83 7.78 -4.14
N TYR A 146 -6.17 8.93 -3.96
CA TYR A 146 -6.68 10.25 -4.32
C TYR A 146 -6.45 10.55 -5.81
N ILE A 147 -7.22 9.87 -6.67
CA ILE A 147 -7.14 9.93 -8.14
C ILE A 147 -8.47 10.40 -8.73
N SER A 148 -8.42 11.10 -9.87
CA SER A 148 -9.61 11.49 -10.61
C SER A 148 -10.34 10.27 -11.19
N GLU A 149 -11.65 10.36 -11.33
CA GLU A 149 -12.48 9.30 -11.90
C GLU A 149 -12.00 8.93 -13.32
N SER A 150 -11.66 9.93 -14.14
CA SER A 150 -11.19 9.74 -15.52
C SER A 150 -9.91 8.92 -15.64
N ASP A 151 -9.03 8.98 -14.65
CA ASP A 151 -7.70 8.36 -14.71
C ASP A 151 -7.62 7.06 -13.90
N ARG A 152 -8.66 6.76 -13.12
CA ARG A 152 -8.67 5.66 -12.15
C ARG A 152 -8.47 4.30 -12.82
N SER A 153 -9.25 3.99 -13.86
CA SER A 153 -9.14 2.72 -14.58
C SER A 153 -7.79 2.60 -15.29
N ALA A 154 -7.37 3.65 -16.00
CA ALA A 154 -6.11 3.65 -16.73
C ALA A 154 -4.90 3.39 -15.81
N PHE A 155 -4.97 3.77 -14.53
CA PHE A 155 -3.91 3.53 -13.56
C PHE A 155 -4.05 2.17 -12.87
N PHE A 156 -5.21 1.87 -12.27
CA PHE A 156 -5.36 0.71 -11.40
C PHE A 156 -5.57 -0.61 -12.16
N ASP A 157 -6.11 -0.62 -13.38
CA ASP A 157 -6.27 -1.86 -14.17
C ASP A 157 -4.92 -2.45 -14.63
N LEU A 158 -3.84 -1.68 -14.49
CA LEU A 158 -2.47 -2.16 -14.69
C LEU A 158 -1.83 -2.69 -13.39
N MET A 159 -2.55 -2.70 -12.28
CA MET A 159 -2.04 -3.22 -11.00
C MET A 159 -2.64 -4.60 -10.72
N ASP A 160 -1.78 -5.58 -10.42
CA ASP A 160 -2.24 -6.89 -9.95
C ASP A 160 -2.77 -6.80 -8.51
N ALA A 161 -2.18 -5.91 -7.69
CA ALA A 161 -2.64 -5.63 -6.34
C ALA A 161 -2.50 -4.16 -5.95
N ALA A 162 -3.32 -3.71 -5.02
CA ALA A 162 -3.21 -2.38 -4.42
C ALA A 162 -3.43 -2.45 -2.90
N ASN A 163 -2.58 -1.76 -2.15
CA ASN A 163 -2.90 -1.37 -0.78
C ASN A 163 -3.25 0.11 -0.79
N ILE A 164 -4.47 0.43 -0.36
CA ILE A 164 -4.97 1.80 -0.33
C ILE A 164 -5.04 2.31 1.10
N ASP A 165 -4.41 3.44 1.33
CA ASP A 165 -4.48 4.15 2.60
C ASP A 165 -5.82 4.88 2.78
N LEU A 166 -6.77 4.29 3.50
CA LEU A 166 -7.93 4.99 4.04
C LEU A 166 -7.53 5.66 5.36
N LYS A 167 -7.05 6.90 5.28
CA LYS A 167 -6.33 7.54 6.40
C LYS A 167 -7.23 7.91 7.58
N SER A 168 -8.53 8.07 7.36
CA SER A 168 -9.57 8.34 8.36
C SER A 168 -10.94 8.18 7.70
N PHE A 169 -12.00 8.07 8.49
CA PHE A 169 -13.37 8.09 7.98
C PHE A 169 -14.07 9.46 8.18
N SER A 170 -13.27 10.50 8.43
CA SER A 170 -13.70 11.89 8.68
C SER A 170 -13.27 12.85 7.56
N GLU A 171 -14.22 13.56 6.95
CA GLU A 171 -13.93 14.63 5.98
C GLU A 171 -13.12 15.77 6.62
N THR A 172 -13.38 16.08 7.89
CA THR A 172 -12.62 17.08 8.63
C THR A 172 -11.16 16.67 8.77
N PHE A 173 -10.90 15.40 9.11
CA PHE A 173 -9.55 14.87 9.18
C PHE A 173 -8.84 14.96 7.83
N TYR A 174 -9.49 14.53 6.74
CA TYR A 174 -8.90 14.64 5.41
C TYR A 174 -8.53 16.07 5.04
N ARG A 175 -9.42 17.01 5.30
CA ARG A 175 -9.18 18.42 5.01
C ARG A 175 -8.04 19.01 5.85
N GLU A 176 -8.04 18.77 7.16
CA GLU A 176 -7.13 19.44 8.10
C GLU A 176 -5.76 18.74 8.24
N TYR A 177 -5.73 17.40 8.16
CA TYR A 177 -4.52 16.61 8.38
C TYR A 177 -3.93 16.00 7.13
N CYS A 178 -4.73 15.73 6.09
CA CYS A 178 -4.25 15.19 4.82
C CYS A 178 -4.20 16.25 3.73
N GLY A 179 -4.93 17.35 3.89
CA GLY A 179 -5.04 18.43 2.91
C GLY A 179 -5.76 17.97 1.63
N GLY A 180 -6.73 17.08 1.73
CA GLY A 180 -7.52 16.53 0.62
C GLY A 180 -8.96 16.25 1.05
N GLU A 181 -9.63 15.35 0.34
CA GLU A 181 -11.04 14.98 0.54
C GLU A 181 -11.16 13.46 0.66
N LEU A 182 -12.07 12.96 1.52
CA LEU A 182 -12.33 11.54 1.71
C LEU A 182 -13.09 10.93 0.53
N ALA A 183 -14.04 11.67 -0.05
CA ALA A 183 -14.94 11.15 -1.07
C ALA A 183 -14.23 10.50 -2.26
N PRO A 184 -13.21 11.10 -2.92
CA PRO A 184 -12.49 10.48 -4.03
C PRO A 184 -11.79 9.17 -3.64
N VAL A 185 -11.27 9.07 -2.41
CA VAL A 185 -10.63 7.85 -1.91
C VAL A 185 -11.66 6.72 -1.74
N LYS A 186 -12.85 7.03 -1.20
CA LYS A 186 -13.95 6.07 -1.10
C LYS A 186 -14.39 5.56 -2.47
N GLU A 187 -14.45 6.41 -3.48
CA GLU A 187 -14.78 5.99 -4.86
C GLU A 187 -13.70 5.09 -5.46
N THR A 188 -12.42 5.36 -5.18
CA THR A 188 -11.31 4.49 -5.60
C THR A 188 -11.40 3.12 -4.92
N LEU A 189 -11.68 3.06 -3.64
CA LEU A 189 -11.88 1.81 -2.91
C LEU A 189 -13.06 1.00 -3.48
N ARG A 190 -14.22 1.65 -3.77
CA ARG A 190 -15.37 0.98 -4.40
C ARG A 190 -15.06 0.45 -5.80
N TYR A 191 -14.27 1.18 -6.56
CA TYR A 191 -13.80 0.76 -7.87
C TYR A 191 -12.95 -0.51 -7.75
N LEU A 192 -11.93 -0.49 -6.90
CA LEU A 192 -11.01 -1.60 -6.71
C LEU A 192 -11.70 -2.86 -6.16
N ALA A 193 -12.63 -2.71 -5.24
CA ALA A 193 -13.40 -3.84 -4.72
C ALA A 193 -14.26 -4.58 -5.78
N ARG A 194 -14.41 -4.00 -6.98
CA ARG A 194 -15.17 -4.58 -8.11
C ARG A 194 -14.29 -4.86 -9.33
N SER A 195 -13.02 -4.53 -9.26
CA SER A 195 -12.04 -4.75 -10.33
C SER A 195 -11.35 -6.10 -10.19
N SER A 196 -10.47 -6.42 -11.12
CA SER A 196 -9.60 -7.60 -11.04
C SER A 196 -8.36 -7.37 -10.15
N THR A 197 -8.09 -6.13 -9.77
CA THR A 197 -6.96 -5.77 -8.89
C THR A 197 -7.24 -6.25 -7.48
N TRP A 198 -6.35 -7.05 -6.89
CA TRP A 198 -6.48 -7.45 -5.48
C TRP A 198 -6.37 -6.21 -4.57
N LEU A 199 -7.33 -6.03 -3.68
CA LEU A 199 -7.40 -4.87 -2.77
C LEU A 199 -7.15 -5.28 -1.33
N GLU A 200 -6.21 -4.59 -0.66
CA GLU A 200 -6.13 -4.51 0.80
C GLU A 200 -6.15 -3.03 1.23
N VAL A 201 -6.64 -2.75 2.43
CA VAL A 201 -6.83 -1.38 2.91
C VAL A 201 -6.07 -1.15 4.20
N THR A 202 -5.37 -0.02 4.31
CA THR A 202 -4.65 0.34 5.53
C THR A 202 -5.21 1.63 6.13
N THR A 203 -5.46 1.61 7.46
CA THR A 203 -5.82 2.79 8.24
C THR A 203 -4.79 2.99 9.35
N LEU A 204 -4.07 4.11 9.29
CA LEU A 204 -3.16 4.52 10.35
C LEU A 204 -3.98 5.17 11.47
N LEU A 205 -4.01 4.55 12.64
CA LEU A 205 -4.70 5.12 13.80
C LEU A 205 -3.79 6.10 14.55
N ILE A 206 -4.29 7.31 14.74
CA ILE A 206 -3.57 8.41 15.41
C ILE A 206 -4.35 8.78 16.68
N PRO A 207 -3.73 8.70 17.87
CA PRO A 207 -4.41 8.97 19.13
C PRO A 207 -5.14 10.31 19.13
N THR A 208 -6.39 10.29 19.55
CA THR A 208 -7.30 11.45 19.69
C THR A 208 -7.77 12.09 18.37
N LEU A 209 -7.27 11.64 17.21
CA LEU A 209 -7.64 12.24 15.92
C LEU A 209 -8.60 11.39 15.10
N ASN A 210 -8.34 10.07 15.00
CA ASN A 210 -9.15 9.13 14.21
C ASN A 210 -9.25 7.74 14.86
N ASP A 211 -9.02 7.65 16.17
CA ASP A 211 -9.00 6.39 16.93
C ASP A 211 -10.24 6.21 17.84
N SER A 212 -11.29 7.04 17.68
CA SER A 212 -12.52 6.90 18.45
C SER A 212 -13.32 5.68 18.02
N ASP A 213 -14.02 5.04 18.97
CA ASP A 213 -14.89 3.90 18.67
C ASP A 213 -15.97 4.27 17.65
N GLN A 214 -16.53 5.45 17.73
CA GLN A 214 -17.53 5.94 16.78
C GLN A 214 -16.99 5.95 15.35
N GLU A 215 -15.81 6.54 15.10
CA GLU A 215 -15.22 6.61 13.77
C GLU A 215 -14.89 5.22 13.23
N ILE A 216 -14.35 4.33 14.09
CA ILE A 216 -14.05 2.96 13.73
C ILE A 216 -15.33 2.19 13.37
N HIS A 217 -16.43 2.37 14.12
CA HIS A 217 -17.74 1.77 13.78
C HIS A 217 -18.26 2.27 12.44
N GLU A 218 -18.22 3.57 12.18
CA GLU A 218 -18.65 4.18 10.91
C GLU A 218 -17.82 3.67 9.73
N LEU A 219 -16.49 3.56 9.92
CA LEU A 219 -15.58 2.98 8.93
C LEU A 219 -15.96 1.52 8.63
N CYS A 220 -16.10 0.68 9.65
CA CYS A 220 -16.38 -0.74 9.50
C CYS A 220 -17.76 -1.01 8.88
N ASP A 221 -18.78 -0.25 9.26
CA ASP A 221 -20.10 -0.35 8.67
C ASP A 221 -20.08 -0.03 7.16
N TRP A 222 -19.44 1.09 6.80
CA TRP A 222 -19.26 1.44 5.39
C TRP A 222 -18.40 0.41 4.65
N PHE A 223 -17.32 -0.07 5.25
CA PHE A 223 -16.40 -1.03 4.66
C PHE A 223 -17.12 -2.32 4.27
N VAL A 224 -17.86 -2.93 5.19
CA VAL A 224 -18.63 -4.15 4.93
C VAL A 224 -19.65 -3.95 3.83
N ARG A 225 -20.38 -2.82 3.81
CA ARG A 225 -21.42 -2.56 2.81
C ARG A 225 -20.84 -2.21 1.43
N SER A 226 -19.65 -1.61 1.37
CA SER A 226 -19.12 -1.06 0.12
C SER A 226 -18.04 -1.91 -0.50
N LEU A 227 -17.21 -2.59 0.31
CA LEU A 227 -16.05 -3.36 -0.14
C LEU A 227 -16.24 -4.87 0.07
N GLY A 228 -17.04 -5.28 1.05
CA GLY A 228 -17.23 -6.67 1.42
C GLY A 228 -16.48 -7.05 2.70
N ARG A 229 -16.74 -8.27 3.20
CA ARG A 229 -16.17 -8.79 4.45
C ARG A 229 -14.81 -9.47 4.23
N GLU A 230 -14.48 -9.77 3.00
CA GLU A 230 -13.32 -10.56 2.60
C GLU A 230 -12.10 -9.70 2.29
N VAL A 231 -12.30 -8.40 2.01
CA VAL A 231 -11.21 -7.45 1.78
C VAL A 231 -10.43 -7.26 3.07
N PRO A 232 -9.11 -7.50 3.08
CA PRO A 232 -8.31 -7.33 4.30
C PRO A 232 -8.19 -5.86 4.72
N LEU A 233 -8.35 -5.63 6.02
CA LEU A 233 -8.20 -4.33 6.66
C LEU A 233 -7.02 -4.36 7.63
N HIS A 234 -6.08 -3.42 7.48
CA HIS A 234 -4.92 -3.25 8.33
C HIS A 234 -5.04 -2.00 9.18
N PHE A 235 -5.08 -2.14 10.51
CA PHE A 235 -4.90 -1.02 11.43
C PHE A 235 -3.44 -0.90 11.81
N SER A 236 -2.83 0.25 11.51
CA SER A 236 -1.41 0.49 11.74
C SER A 236 -1.20 1.54 12.82
N ALA A 237 -0.21 1.33 13.70
CA ALA A 237 0.13 2.29 14.75
C ALA A 237 0.89 3.49 14.18
N PHE A 238 0.44 4.68 14.55
CA PHE A 238 1.15 5.93 14.30
C PHE A 238 2.39 6.04 15.17
N ARG A 239 3.44 6.59 14.59
CA ARG A 239 4.62 7.12 15.30
C ARG A 239 4.77 8.60 14.98
N PRO A 240 5.17 9.45 15.96
CA PRO A 240 5.38 10.87 15.72
C PRO A 240 6.29 11.12 14.52
N ALA A 241 5.78 11.89 13.55
CA ALA A 241 6.51 12.19 12.32
C ALA A 241 6.10 13.55 11.74
N HIS A 242 7.01 14.15 10.97
CA HIS A 242 6.82 15.39 10.20
C HIS A 242 6.24 16.53 11.05
N ASN A 243 5.01 16.97 10.77
CA ASN A 243 4.33 18.09 11.44
C ASN A 243 3.41 17.63 12.57
N LEU A 244 3.51 16.38 13.02
CA LEU A 244 2.69 15.81 14.09
C LEU A 244 3.57 15.11 15.14
N LEU A 245 4.55 15.87 15.67
CA LEU A 245 5.54 15.38 16.65
C LEU A 245 5.04 15.41 18.08
N SER A 246 3.98 16.18 18.36
CA SER A 246 3.47 16.39 19.73
C SER A 246 2.54 15.29 20.23
N LEU A 247 2.01 14.44 19.34
CA LEU A 247 1.14 13.35 19.73
C LEU A 247 1.97 12.11 20.10
N PRO A 248 1.51 11.30 21.07
CA PRO A 248 2.17 10.06 21.42
C PRO A 248 2.01 9.01 20.33
N GLN A 249 2.90 8.02 20.31
CA GLN A 249 2.72 6.80 19.51
C GLN A 249 1.41 6.11 19.90
N THR A 250 0.75 5.48 18.94
CA THR A 250 -0.47 4.72 19.17
C THR A 250 -0.18 3.51 20.07
N PRO A 251 -0.86 3.41 21.23
CA PRO A 251 -0.74 2.22 22.08
C PRO A 251 -1.26 0.97 21.39
N PRO A 252 -0.66 -0.22 21.60
CA PRO A 252 -1.15 -1.49 21.04
C PRO A 252 -2.63 -1.76 21.36
N GLN A 253 -3.10 -1.37 22.54
CA GLN A 253 -4.50 -1.54 22.97
C GLN A 253 -5.50 -0.85 22.04
N THR A 254 -5.11 0.29 21.45
CA THR A 254 -5.94 0.99 20.46
C THR A 254 -6.15 0.11 19.21
N LEU A 255 -5.09 -0.57 18.73
CA LEU A 255 -5.18 -1.45 17.58
C LEU A 255 -6.00 -2.71 17.91
N PHE A 256 -5.79 -3.30 19.09
CA PHE A 256 -6.56 -4.47 19.54
C PHE A 256 -8.05 -4.15 19.64
N ARG A 257 -8.40 -2.98 20.18
CA ARG A 257 -9.78 -2.50 20.25
C ARG A 257 -10.37 -2.29 18.85
N ALA A 258 -9.66 -1.61 17.96
CA ALA A 258 -10.11 -1.37 16.58
C ALA A 258 -10.31 -2.69 15.82
N ARG A 259 -9.37 -3.65 15.96
CA ARG A 259 -9.48 -4.99 15.39
C ARG A 259 -10.72 -5.73 15.90
N ASN A 260 -10.96 -5.72 17.21
CA ASN A 260 -12.14 -6.36 17.79
C ASN A 260 -13.46 -5.74 17.29
N ILE A 261 -13.52 -4.40 17.18
CA ILE A 261 -14.67 -3.71 16.59
C ILE A 261 -14.87 -4.20 15.15
N ALA A 262 -13.84 -4.17 14.31
CA ALA A 262 -13.94 -4.57 12.92
C ALA A 262 -14.39 -6.03 12.75
N MET A 263 -13.86 -6.94 13.55
CA MET A 263 -14.28 -8.33 13.57
C MET A 263 -15.74 -8.49 14.01
N SER A 264 -16.25 -7.65 14.93
CA SER A 264 -17.65 -7.66 15.36
C SER A 264 -18.63 -7.26 14.25
N PHE A 265 -18.18 -6.50 13.24
CA PHE A 265 -18.92 -6.21 12.00
C PHE A 265 -18.87 -7.36 10.98
N GLY A 266 -18.13 -8.43 11.29
CA GLY A 266 -18.00 -9.62 10.45
C GLY A 266 -16.91 -9.50 9.39
N LEU A 267 -15.96 -8.56 9.50
CA LEU A 267 -14.75 -8.55 8.70
C LEU A 267 -13.93 -9.82 9.00
N GLN A 268 -13.55 -10.55 7.97
CA GLN A 268 -12.88 -11.85 8.10
C GLN A 268 -11.38 -11.71 8.36
N HIS A 269 -10.75 -10.68 7.79
CA HIS A 269 -9.31 -10.47 7.80
C HIS A 269 -8.98 -9.06 8.29
N VAL A 270 -8.62 -8.95 9.57
CA VAL A 270 -8.26 -7.68 10.20
C VAL A 270 -6.90 -7.82 10.87
N TYR A 271 -5.95 -7.01 10.43
CA TYR A 271 -4.56 -7.07 10.84
C TYR A 271 -4.12 -5.85 11.65
N THR A 272 -3.08 -6.05 12.48
CA THR A 272 -2.40 -4.98 13.21
C THR A 272 -1.00 -4.75 12.63
N GLY A 273 -0.58 -3.50 12.51
CA GLY A 273 0.71 -3.12 11.95
C GLY A 273 1.48 -2.14 12.82
N ASN A 274 2.80 -2.07 12.62
CA ASN A 274 3.74 -1.21 13.35
C ASN A 274 3.83 -1.46 14.86
N ILE A 275 3.35 -2.60 15.34
CA ILE A 275 3.47 -3.10 16.71
C ILE A 275 4.00 -4.53 16.68
N ASP A 276 4.43 -5.02 17.82
CA ASP A 276 4.80 -6.43 18.00
C ASP A 276 3.55 -7.20 18.43
N ASP A 277 2.88 -7.85 17.47
CA ASP A 277 1.64 -8.61 17.66
C ASP A 277 1.53 -9.73 16.63
N PRO A 278 2.28 -10.85 16.83
CA PRO A 278 2.24 -11.96 15.89
C PRO A 278 0.83 -12.50 15.64
N ALA A 279 -0.03 -12.54 16.67
CA ALA A 279 -1.41 -13.02 16.53
C ALA A 279 -2.26 -12.10 15.63
N GLY A 280 -2.11 -10.77 15.78
CA GLY A 280 -2.81 -9.80 14.93
C GLY A 280 -2.20 -9.66 13.54
N GLN A 281 -0.99 -10.15 13.32
CA GLN A 281 -0.33 -10.17 12.00
C GLN A 281 -0.53 -11.49 11.25
N SER A 282 -0.99 -12.54 11.93
CA SER A 282 -1.20 -13.86 11.34
C SER A 282 -2.57 -13.98 10.67
N THR A 283 -2.64 -14.77 9.59
CA THR A 283 -3.89 -15.07 8.90
C THR A 283 -4.58 -16.27 9.54
N HIS A 284 -5.84 -16.09 9.90
CA HIS A 284 -6.67 -17.15 10.46
C HIS A 284 -7.76 -17.56 9.48
N CYS A 285 -8.08 -18.86 9.44
CA CYS A 285 -9.18 -19.36 8.65
C CYS A 285 -10.51 -18.81 9.20
N PRO A 286 -11.36 -18.17 8.38
CA PRO A 286 -12.62 -17.60 8.87
C PRO A 286 -13.64 -18.66 9.29
N GLN A 287 -13.49 -19.93 8.85
CA GLN A 287 -14.40 -21.02 9.16
C GLN A 287 -14.00 -21.78 10.44
N CYS A 288 -12.73 -22.18 10.56
CA CYS A 288 -12.31 -23.02 11.71
C CYS A 288 -11.46 -22.28 12.75
N GLY A 289 -11.06 -21.02 12.48
CA GLY A 289 -10.29 -20.20 13.39
C GLY A 289 -8.80 -20.58 13.52
N GLN A 290 -8.36 -21.66 12.84
CA GLN A 290 -6.95 -22.06 12.87
C GLN A 290 -6.06 -21.04 12.17
N THR A 291 -4.85 -20.85 12.68
CA THR A 291 -3.83 -20.05 12.01
C THR A 291 -3.38 -20.77 10.73
N VAL A 292 -3.54 -20.14 9.58
CA VAL A 292 -3.16 -20.69 8.28
C VAL A 292 -1.90 -20.06 7.71
N ILE A 293 -1.55 -18.85 8.15
CA ILE A 293 -0.23 -18.24 7.92
C ILE A 293 0.19 -17.59 9.24
N PHE A 294 1.22 -18.12 9.86
CA PHE A 294 1.80 -17.51 11.05
C PHE A 294 2.89 -16.53 10.64
N ARG A 295 2.78 -15.30 11.10
CA ARG A 295 3.73 -14.23 10.82
C ARG A 295 4.37 -13.73 12.11
N ASN A 296 5.70 -13.66 12.08
CA ASN A 296 6.49 -12.93 13.05
C ASN A 296 7.05 -11.69 12.35
N ARG A 297 6.38 -10.57 12.51
CA ARG A 297 6.59 -9.32 11.74
C ARG A 297 6.39 -9.55 10.24
N TYR A 298 7.46 -9.57 9.45
CA TYR A 298 7.44 -9.75 7.99
C TYR A 298 7.91 -11.15 7.56
N THR A 299 8.24 -12.02 8.52
CA THR A 299 8.67 -13.39 8.25
C THR A 299 7.50 -14.34 8.41
N ILE A 300 7.28 -15.21 7.44
CA ILE A 300 6.33 -16.31 7.53
C ILE A 300 7.07 -17.51 8.15
N GLU A 301 6.55 -17.99 9.27
CA GLU A 301 7.10 -19.16 9.99
C GLU A 301 6.27 -20.42 9.76
N GLU A 302 4.94 -20.29 9.48
CA GLU A 302 4.05 -21.40 9.15
C GLU A 302 3.13 -21.03 7.99
N TYR A 303 2.86 -22.01 7.10
CA TYR A 303 2.00 -21.83 5.92
C TYR A 303 1.13 -23.06 5.69
N GLU A 304 -0.14 -22.96 6.06
CA GLU A 304 -1.12 -24.05 6.06
C GLU A 304 -2.28 -23.79 5.09
N ILE A 305 -1.93 -23.25 3.90
CA ILE A 305 -2.81 -23.09 2.75
C ILE A 305 -2.32 -24.06 1.67
N ASP A 306 -3.23 -24.74 1.00
CA ASP A 306 -2.92 -25.66 -0.11
C ASP A 306 -2.83 -24.94 -1.47
N GLU A 307 -2.56 -25.70 -2.53
CA GLU A 307 -2.39 -25.19 -3.90
C GLU A 307 -3.68 -24.61 -4.48
N GLU A 308 -4.85 -25.02 -3.97
CA GLU A 308 -6.17 -24.52 -4.34
C GLU A 308 -6.61 -23.31 -3.50
N SER A 309 -5.69 -22.72 -2.73
CA SER A 309 -5.96 -21.60 -1.82
C SER A 309 -6.95 -21.94 -0.70
N CYS A 310 -6.96 -23.18 -0.24
CA CYS A 310 -7.83 -23.66 0.82
C CYS A 310 -7.06 -23.92 2.13
N CYS A 311 -7.77 -23.75 3.24
CA CYS A 311 -7.27 -24.09 4.59
C CYS A 311 -7.02 -25.58 4.69
N LYS A 312 -5.79 -26.04 4.96
CA LYS A 312 -5.44 -27.45 5.12
C LYS A 312 -6.16 -28.14 6.27
N TYR A 313 -6.68 -27.40 7.26
CA TYR A 313 -7.40 -27.96 8.40
C TYR A 313 -8.85 -28.30 8.13
N CYS A 314 -9.57 -27.49 7.30
CA CYS A 314 -11.00 -27.66 7.12
C CYS A 314 -11.47 -27.55 5.66
N GLY A 315 -10.59 -27.27 4.70
CA GLY A 315 -10.93 -27.15 3.28
C GLY A 315 -11.63 -25.84 2.90
N GLN A 316 -11.76 -24.87 3.81
CA GLN A 316 -12.36 -23.56 3.48
C GLN A 316 -11.47 -22.82 2.49
N SER A 317 -12.03 -22.40 1.37
CA SER A 317 -11.35 -21.50 0.43
C SER A 317 -11.15 -20.12 1.04
N LEU A 318 -9.94 -19.57 0.86
CA LEU A 318 -9.56 -18.24 1.34
C LEU A 318 -9.53 -17.26 0.16
N CYS A 319 -10.02 -16.04 0.37
CA CYS A 319 -9.92 -14.99 -0.63
C CYS A 319 -8.51 -14.40 -0.65
N GLY A 320 -7.87 -14.42 -1.83
CA GLY A 320 -6.51 -13.95 -2.02
C GLY A 320 -5.80 -14.63 -3.19
N HIS A 321 -4.57 -14.26 -3.39
CA HIS A 321 -3.64 -14.90 -4.32
C HIS A 321 -2.54 -15.59 -3.48
N PHE A 322 -2.78 -16.84 -3.15
CA PHE A 322 -1.87 -17.67 -2.37
C PHE A 322 -1.14 -18.59 -3.34
N GLY A 323 0.17 -18.40 -3.50
CA GLY A 323 1.02 -19.32 -4.27
C GLY A 323 1.64 -20.37 -3.36
N GLU A 324 2.51 -21.21 -3.94
CA GLU A 324 3.42 -21.99 -3.10
C GLU A 324 4.28 -21.04 -2.26
N MET A 325 4.59 -21.45 -1.00
CA MET A 325 5.55 -20.73 -0.19
C MET A 325 6.89 -20.65 -0.93
N PRO A 326 7.48 -19.45 -1.11
CA PRO A 326 8.77 -19.32 -1.77
C PRO A 326 9.82 -20.21 -1.11
N PRO A 327 10.71 -20.87 -1.89
CA PRO A 327 11.71 -21.80 -1.36
C PRO A 327 12.59 -21.21 -0.26
N GLU A 328 12.84 -19.91 -0.32
CA GLU A 328 13.64 -19.17 0.66
C GLU A 328 12.96 -18.98 2.03
N CYS A 329 11.65 -19.14 2.08
CA CYS A 329 10.83 -19.11 3.30
C CYS A 329 10.49 -20.51 3.82
N LYS A 330 10.82 -21.58 3.05
CA LYS A 330 10.64 -22.96 3.51
C LYS A 330 11.68 -23.24 4.59
N PRO A 331 11.29 -23.73 5.77
CA PRO A 331 12.25 -24.21 6.76
C PRO A 331 13.12 -25.32 6.13
N ASP A 332 14.39 -25.39 6.51
CA ASP A 332 15.23 -26.49 6.12
C ASP A 332 14.67 -27.82 6.69
N THR A 333 15.21 -28.95 6.24
CA THR A 333 14.76 -30.29 6.66
C THR A 333 14.97 -30.56 8.17
N GLU A 334 15.61 -29.64 8.88
CA GLU A 334 15.86 -29.68 10.34
C GLU A 334 15.00 -28.66 11.10
N GLY A 335 14.11 -27.92 10.41
CA GLY A 335 13.21 -26.94 11.03
C GLY A 335 13.85 -25.57 11.31
N HIS A 336 15.04 -25.32 10.77
CA HIS A 336 15.70 -24.01 10.87
C HIS A 336 15.47 -23.16 9.64
N LEU A 337 15.03 -21.91 9.82
CA LEU A 337 14.95 -20.92 8.74
C LEU A 337 16.37 -20.58 8.27
N SER A 338 16.57 -20.62 6.94
CA SER A 338 17.87 -20.27 6.37
C SER A 338 18.22 -18.80 6.70
N THR A 339 19.29 -18.59 7.43
CA THR A 339 19.78 -17.26 7.86
C THR A 339 20.43 -16.45 6.74
N SER A 340 20.28 -16.86 5.47
CA SER A 340 20.94 -16.22 4.33
C SER A 340 20.26 -14.95 3.80
N ALA A 341 19.15 -14.51 4.39
CA ALA A 341 18.53 -13.22 4.07
C ALA A 341 19.02 -12.11 5.02
N GLN A 342 20.31 -11.82 5.02
CA GLN A 342 20.80 -10.51 5.47
C GLN A 342 20.35 -9.46 4.44
N CYS A 343 19.08 -9.03 4.56
CA CYS A 343 18.63 -7.80 3.94
C CYS A 343 19.47 -6.67 4.53
N VAL A 344 20.31 -6.06 3.70
CA VAL A 344 21.03 -4.82 4.05
C VAL A 344 19.97 -3.74 4.26
N TYR A 345 19.55 -3.55 5.49
CA TYR A 345 18.78 -2.40 5.92
C TYR A 345 19.74 -1.22 6.01
N ASN A 346 19.82 -0.41 4.96
CA ASN A 346 20.26 0.96 5.13
C ASN A 346 19.04 1.82 5.42
N ALA A 347 19.08 2.45 6.61
CA ALA A 347 18.09 3.32 7.20
C ALA A 347 17.76 4.57 6.36
#